data_32b7511f9949fc15098cf799bb6cc434
#
_entry.id   32b7511f9949fc15098cf799bb6cc434
#
_cell.length_a   1.000
_cell.length_b   1.000
_cell.length_c   1.000
_cell.angle_alpha   90.00
_cell.angle_beta   90.00
_cell.angle_gamma   90.00
#
_symmetry.space_group_name_H-M   'P 1'
#
loop_
_entity.id
_entity.type
_entity.pdbx_description
1 polymer ?
#
loop_
_entity_poly.entity_id
_entity_poly.type
_entity_poly.pdbx_seq_one_letter_code
_entity_poly.pdbx_strand_id
1 'polypeptide(L)'
;MMSDMNEQMHVQMNEQKVEFISNGLLLRGIVRLPTGLRDGEKRPAVIVLHGFGSNKSAENVLGPCGVLGSLGYITLRFDMSGCGESAGPRGNLICLEQVQNTRDAVT
;
A
#
# COMPACT_ATOMS: atom_id res chain seq x y z
N MET A 1 21.04 10.58 -17.50
CA MET A 1 21.16 9.25 -16.94
C MET A 1 21.31 9.23 -15.43
N MET A 2 22.29 9.91 -14.90
CA MET A 2 22.47 9.99 -13.45
C MET A 2 21.29 10.68 -12.77
N SER A 3 20.72 11.71 -13.39
CA SER A 3 19.55 12.40 -12.86
C SER A 3 18.33 11.48 -12.80
N ASP A 4 18.14 10.63 -13.82
CA ASP A 4 17.00 9.70 -13.82
C ASP A 4 17.10 8.68 -12.72
N MET A 5 18.31 8.17 -12.44
CA MET A 5 18.51 7.26 -11.34
C MET A 5 18.26 7.94 -10.00
N ASN A 6 18.66 9.19 -9.86
CA ASN A 6 18.42 9.95 -8.64
C ASN A 6 16.91 10.19 -8.43
N GLU A 7 16.19 10.49 -9.50
CA GLU A 7 14.74 10.66 -9.41
C GLU A 7 14.05 9.37 -8.98
N GLN A 8 14.48 8.23 -9.53
CA GLN A 8 13.93 6.94 -9.12
C GLN A 8 14.22 6.64 -7.66
N MET A 9 15.42 6.95 -7.20
CA MET A 9 15.78 6.77 -5.80
C MET A 9 14.94 7.67 -4.89
N HIS A 10 14.69 8.92 -5.30
CA HIS A 10 13.82 9.81 -4.54
C HIS A 10 12.40 9.27 -4.43
N VAL A 11 11.86 8.75 -5.52
CA VAL A 11 10.53 8.14 -5.52
C VAL A 11 10.48 6.95 -4.56
N GLN A 12 11.53 6.11 -4.56
CA GLN A 12 11.60 4.97 -3.66
C GLN A 12 11.74 5.41 -2.20
N MET A 13 12.45 6.50 -1.93
CA MET A 13 12.61 7.03 -0.57
C MET A 13 11.32 7.60 0.02
N ASN A 14 10.31 7.85 -0.82
CA ASN A 14 9.00 8.30 -0.37
C ASN A 14 8.07 7.16 0.04
N GLU A 15 8.54 5.94 -0.01
CA GLU A 15 7.76 4.78 0.45
C GLU A 15 8.07 4.50 1.91
N GLN A 16 7.02 4.27 2.69
CA GLN A 16 7.12 3.95 4.11
C GLN A 16 6.41 2.65 4.40
N LYS A 17 7.09 1.76 5.11
CA LYS A 17 6.48 0.53 5.60
C LYS A 17 5.58 0.87 6.77
N VAL A 18 4.36 0.36 6.72
CA VAL A 18 3.38 0.57 7.80
C VAL A 18 2.81 -0.76 8.25
N GLU A 19 2.32 -0.76 9.48
CA GLU A 19 1.69 -1.94 10.07
C GLU A 19 0.43 -1.48 10.79
N PHE A 20 -0.61 -2.32 10.73
CA PHE A 20 -1.84 -2.06 11.48
C PHE A 20 -2.48 -3.37 11.88
N ILE A 21 -3.35 -3.31 12.88
CA ILE A 21 -4.05 -4.48 13.41
C ILE A 21 -5.45 -4.54 12.81
N SER A 22 -5.81 -5.72 12.30
CA SER A 22 -7.14 -5.99 11.80
C SER A 22 -7.56 -7.39 12.23
N ASN A 23 -8.69 -7.51 12.90
CA ASN A 23 -9.17 -8.78 13.48
C ASN A 23 -8.12 -9.50 14.34
N GLY A 24 -7.33 -8.73 15.08
CA GLY A 24 -6.28 -9.27 15.94
C GLY A 24 -5.02 -9.72 15.20
N LEU A 25 -4.94 -9.51 13.90
CA LEU A 25 -3.79 -9.91 13.09
C LEU A 25 -3.00 -8.68 12.65
N LEU A 26 -1.68 -8.80 12.64
CA LEU A 26 -0.80 -7.74 12.15
C LEU A 26 -0.76 -7.78 10.63
N LEU A 27 -1.20 -6.70 9.99
CA LEU A 27 -1.14 -6.56 8.55
C LEU A 27 -0.03 -5.58 8.18
N ARG A 28 0.61 -5.83 7.06
CA ARG A 28 1.74 -5.03 6.58
C ARG A 28 1.41 -4.37 5.26
N GLY A 29 1.77 -3.09 5.17
CA GLY A 29 1.51 -2.30 3.99
C GLY A 29 2.63 -1.33 3.69
N ILE A 30 2.43 -0.59 2.61
CA ILE A 30 3.35 0.45 2.17
C ILE A 30 2.53 1.68 1.81
N VAL A 31 2.88 2.79 2.46
CA VAL A 31 2.36 4.11 2.10
C VAL A 31 3.38 4.78 1.18
N ARG A 32 2.91 5.28 0.05
CA ARG A 32 3.75 6.04 -0.86
C ARG A 32 3.28 7.49 -0.85
N LEU A 33 4.20 8.40 -0.54
CA LEU A 33 3.95 9.83 -0.55
C LEU A 33 4.40 10.41 -1.89
N PRO A 34 3.61 11.31 -2.50
CA PRO A 34 4.03 11.93 -3.75
C PRO A 34 5.22 12.85 -3.53
N THR A 35 6.04 13.01 -4.57
CA THR A 35 7.17 13.93 -4.55
C THR A 35 6.68 15.36 -4.36
N GLY A 36 7.36 16.12 -3.51
CA GLY A 36 7.02 17.52 -3.28
C GLY A 36 5.92 17.74 -2.26
N LEU A 37 5.48 16.67 -1.56
CA LEU A 37 4.54 16.84 -0.46
C LEU A 37 5.18 17.64 0.66
N ARG A 38 4.52 18.71 1.11
CA ARG A 38 5.01 19.59 2.17
C ARG A 38 4.48 19.14 3.53
N ASP A 39 5.21 19.48 4.58
CA ASP A 39 4.77 19.22 5.94
C ASP A 39 3.42 19.88 6.18
N GLY A 40 2.48 19.11 6.74
CA GLY A 40 1.14 19.59 7.00
C GLY A 40 0.23 19.69 5.80
N GLU A 41 0.73 19.46 4.60
CA GLU A 41 -0.10 19.43 3.40
C GLU A 41 -0.97 18.18 3.40
N LYS A 42 -2.24 18.34 3.03
CA LYS A 42 -3.18 17.24 2.89
C LYS A 42 -3.45 16.95 1.43
N ARG A 43 -3.39 15.68 1.06
CA ARG A 43 -3.75 15.23 -0.29
C ARG A 43 -4.67 14.02 -0.20
N PRO A 44 -5.52 13.81 -1.19
CA PRO A 44 -6.34 12.60 -1.20
C PRO A 44 -5.48 11.35 -1.16
N ALA A 45 -5.92 10.37 -0.40
CA ALA A 45 -5.27 9.08 -0.31
C ALA A 45 -6.15 8.02 -0.96
N VAL A 46 -5.52 7.12 -1.71
CA VAL A 46 -6.20 6.03 -2.39
C VAL A 46 -5.63 4.72 -1.90
N ILE A 47 -6.50 3.79 -1.53
CA ILE A 47 -6.09 2.43 -1.17
C ILE A 47 -6.20 1.56 -2.41
N VAL A 48 -5.12 0.88 -2.76
CA VAL A 48 -5.08 -0.05 -3.88
C VAL A 48 -4.99 -1.46 -3.33
N LEU A 49 -6.01 -2.25 -3.58
CA LEU A 49 -6.15 -3.59 -3.03
C LEU A 49 -5.67 -4.63 -4.05
N HIS A 50 -4.96 -5.66 -3.57
CA HIS A 50 -4.55 -6.76 -4.43
C HIS A 50 -5.71 -7.72 -4.69
N GLY A 51 -5.56 -8.52 -5.75
CA GLY A 51 -6.54 -9.53 -6.10
C GLY A 51 -6.51 -10.72 -5.15
N PHE A 52 -7.48 -11.60 -5.33
CA PHE A 52 -7.68 -12.79 -4.51
C PHE A 52 -6.43 -13.68 -4.54
N GLY A 53 -5.88 -13.96 -3.36
CA GLY A 53 -4.69 -14.82 -3.24
C GLY A 53 -3.38 -14.17 -3.67
N SER A 54 -3.36 -12.86 -3.93
CA SER A 54 -2.18 -12.14 -4.38
C SER A 54 -1.49 -11.42 -3.21
N ASN A 55 -0.85 -10.29 -3.46
CA ASN A 55 -0.14 -9.53 -2.43
C ASN A 55 0.04 -8.08 -2.88
N LYS A 56 0.52 -7.23 -1.96
CA LYS A 56 0.70 -5.80 -2.21
C LYS A 56 1.75 -5.45 -3.25
N SER A 57 2.62 -6.40 -3.60
CA SER A 57 3.72 -6.17 -4.55
C SER A 57 3.43 -6.72 -5.94
N ALA A 58 2.22 -7.18 -6.20
CA ALA A 58 1.81 -7.66 -7.52
C ALA A 58 1.80 -6.52 -8.53
N GLU A 59 2.09 -6.83 -9.79
CA GLU A 59 2.16 -5.80 -10.84
C GLU A 59 0.86 -5.03 -11.01
N ASN A 60 -0.28 -5.72 -10.86
CA ASN A 60 -1.59 -5.09 -10.98
C ASN A 60 -1.93 -4.19 -9.79
N VAL A 61 -1.10 -4.18 -8.76
CA VAL A 61 -1.17 -3.23 -7.64
C VAL A 61 -0.16 -2.10 -7.85
N LEU A 62 1.08 -2.45 -8.21
CA LEU A 62 2.16 -1.49 -8.38
C LEU A 62 1.90 -0.51 -9.53
N GLY A 63 1.32 -0.99 -10.61
CA GLY A 63 1.00 -0.14 -11.76
C GLY A 63 0.07 1.01 -11.40
N PRO A 64 -1.13 0.72 -10.86
CA PRO A 64 -2.04 1.78 -10.41
C PRO A 64 -1.44 2.69 -9.35
N CYS A 65 -0.68 2.15 -8.39
CA CYS A 65 -0.01 2.97 -7.38
C CYS A 65 0.97 3.96 -8.03
N GLY A 66 1.72 3.52 -9.03
CA GLY A 66 2.65 4.38 -9.74
C GLY A 66 1.94 5.52 -10.48
N VAL A 67 0.85 5.20 -11.17
CA VAL A 67 0.06 6.20 -11.89
C VAL A 67 -0.54 7.21 -10.91
N LEU A 68 -1.17 6.73 -9.84
CA LEU A 68 -1.78 7.62 -8.85
C LEU A 68 -0.75 8.49 -8.15
N GLY A 69 0.42 7.92 -7.83
CA GLY A 69 1.50 8.69 -7.24
C GLY A 69 2.00 9.81 -8.15
N SER A 70 2.09 9.54 -9.45
CA SER A 70 2.51 10.56 -10.42
C SER A 70 1.48 11.68 -10.56
N LEU A 71 0.21 11.39 -10.24
CA LEU A 71 -0.86 12.40 -10.24
C LEU A 71 -0.95 13.16 -8.91
N GLY A 72 -0.10 12.85 -7.95
CA GLY A 72 -0.03 13.56 -6.68
C GLY A 72 -0.86 12.96 -5.55
N TYR A 73 -1.41 11.78 -5.73
CA TYR A 73 -2.14 11.10 -4.67
C TYR A 73 -1.21 10.36 -3.72
N ILE A 74 -1.61 10.29 -2.45
CA ILE A 74 -1.00 9.37 -1.50
C ILE A 74 -1.62 8.01 -1.75
N THR A 75 -0.80 6.95 -1.81
CA THR A 75 -1.32 5.59 -1.99
C THR A 75 -0.97 4.71 -0.82
N LEU A 76 -1.89 3.81 -0.46
CA LEU A 76 -1.65 2.75 0.50
C LEU A 76 -1.96 1.43 -0.19
N ARG A 77 -1.02 0.51 -0.12
CA ARG A 77 -1.24 -0.88 -0.50
C ARG A 77 -0.83 -1.77 0.66
N PHE A 78 -1.55 -2.82 0.90
CA PHE A 78 -1.22 -3.72 2.00
C PHE A 78 -1.57 -5.16 1.65
N ASP A 79 -0.94 -6.09 2.34
CA ASP A 79 -1.26 -7.51 2.24
C ASP A 79 -2.46 -7.82 3.12
N MET A 80 -3.49 -8.39 2.54
CA MET A 80 -4.65 -8.82 3.31
C MET A 80 -4.30 -10.00 4.22
N SER A 81 -5.14 -10.28 5.19
CA SER A 81 -4.94 -11.39 6.13
C SER A 81 -4.60 -12.67 5.38
N GLY A 82 -3.54 -13.34 5.80
CA GLY A 82 -3.11 -14.60 5.20
C GLY A 82 -2.38 -14.46 3.88
N CYS A 83 -2.05 -13.22 3.45
CA CYS A 83 -1.35 -12.95 2.20
C CYS A 83 -0.03 -12.25 2.46
N GLY A 84 0.93 -12.45 1.56
CA GLY A 84 2.22 -11.77 1.58
C GLY A 84 2.90 -11.81 2.94
N GLU A 85 3.23 -10.64 3.47
CA GLU A 85 3.91 -10.48 4.75
C GLU A 85 2.95 -10.31 5.94
N SER A 86 1.65 -10.23 5.70
CA SER A 86 0.66 -10.09 6.75
C SER A 86 0.42 -11.39 7.47
N ALA A 87 0.00 -11.30 8.73
CA ALA A 87 -0.33 -12.47 9.55
C ALA A 87 -1.62 -13.12 9.09
N GLY A 88 -1.84 -14.33 9.56
CA GLY A 88 -3.05 -15.10 9.29
C GLY A 88 -2.75 -16.41 8.56
N PRO A 89 -3.67 -17.37 8.63
CA PRO A 89 -3.49 -18.65 7.94
C PRO A 89 -3.43 -18.46 6.42
N ARG A 90 -2.43 -19.08 5.79
CA ARG A 90 -2.27 -19.00 4.33
C ARG A 90 -3.45 -19.71 3.65
N GLY A 91 -3.98 -19.05 2.61
CA GLY A 91 -5.09 -19.60 1.85
C GLY A 91 -6.44 -19.42 2.49
N ASN A 92 -6.53 -18.78 3.64
CA ASN A 92 -7.79 -18.48 4.29
C ASN A 92 -8.33 -17.14 3.76
N LEU A 93 -8.92 -17.18 2.57
CA LEU A 93 -9.37 -16.00 1.84
C LEU A 93 -10.86 -15.79 2.08
N ILE A 94 -11.19 -15.13 3.19
CA ILE A 94 -12.57 -14.85 3.57
C ILE A 94 -12.90 -13.40 3.22
N CYS A 95 -13.91 -13.21 2.38
CA CYS A 95 -14.28 -11.87 1.89
C CYS A 95 -14.62 -10.91 3.02
N LEU A 96 -15.32 -11.37 4.05
CA LEU A 96 -15.69 -10.52 5.18
C LEU A 96 -14.46 -10.03 5.95
N GLU A 97 -13.45 -10.88 6.09
CA GLU A 97 -12.18 -10.46 6.72
C GLU A 97 -11.49 -9.41 5.88
N GLN A 98 -11.49 -9.56 4.56
CA GLN A 98 -10.88 -8.58 3.66
C GLN A 98 -11.60 -7.24 3.71
N VAL A 99 -12.91 -7.24 3.83
CA VAL A 99 -13.68 -6.00 4.04
C VAL A 99 -13.26 -5.33 5.34
N GLN A 100 -13.13 -6.11 6.42
CA GLN A 100 -12.69 -5.56 7.70
C GLN A 100 -11.24 -5.06 7.64
N ASN A 101 -10.35 -5.79 6.94
CA ASN A 101 -8.97 -5.35 6.73
C ASN A 101 -8.94 -3.96 6.07
N THR A 102 -9.74 -3.79 5.03
CA THR A 102 -9.80 -2.51 4.31
C THR A 102 -10.36 -1.39 5.19
N ARG A 103 -11.38 -1.69 5.97
CA ARG A 103 -11.97 -0.73 6.90
C ARG A 103 -10.96 -0.29 7.95
N ASP A 104 -10.21 -1.24 8.50
CA ASP A 104 -9.20 -0.93 9.52
C ASP A 104 -8.04 -0.13 8.92
N ALA A 105 -7.74 -0.32 7.64
CA ALA A 105 -6.69 0.43 6.96
C ALA A 105 -7.00 1.93 6.86
N VAL A 106 -8.27 2.32 6.81
CA VAL A 106 -8.66 3.74 6.69
C VAL A 106 -8.83 4.43 8.03
N THR A 107 -8.76 3.70 9.12
CA THR A 107 -8.77 4.28 10.46
C THR A 107 -7.38 4.38 11.03
#